data_5a2dee47b9e149289c8dad27b7bc85c2
#
_entry.id   5a2dee47b9e149289c8dad27b7bc85c2
#
_cell.length_a   1.000
_cell.length_b   1.000
_cell.length_c   1.000
_cell.angle_alpha   90.00
_cell.angle_beta   90.00
_cell.angle_gamma   90.00
#
_symmetry.space_group_name_H-M   'P 1'
#
loop_
_entity.id
_entity.type
_entity.pdbx_description
1 polymer ?
#
loop_
_entity_poly.entity_id
_entity_poly.type
_entity_poly.pdbx_seq_one_letter_code
_entity_poly.pdbx_strand_id
1 'polypeptide(L)'
;MSMDRPDRLAAALAQRGLDALVVTDLVNVRWLTGFSGSNGLAVVGAGETGPLRHFFTDFRYLTQSSEQLDAGWERTIAPEILPAGAAAVGAPAGDADGPLRVGFDDVHLSVKDHGTLAAHVADGVELVPAGGAVEALRSIKDAGELAKIRAAAQLADAALTEVLGRGLAGRTEREVALDLEFTMRRAGAEGASFPSIIASGTHSALPHAEPRDVEIPRNTLVTIDWGARLDGYASDCTRTYATGELDLRDREIYELVLEAQITSLAAVRAGAGGRDVDAVARGIITAAGHGEHFGHGLGHGVGAEVHEGPRLSQRSEAVLQVGEVVTVEPGVYVPGAVGVRIEDLAVVTQDGADVLTSLPKHLQIIE
;
A
#
# COMPACT_ATOMS: atom_id res chain seq x y z
N MET A 1 11.91 -15.94 -21.46
CA MET A 1 10.70 -15.12 -21.18
C MET A 1 10.46 -15.19 -19.69
N SER A 2 10.26 -14.06 -19.00
CA SER A 2 9.86 -14.12 -17.59
C SER A 2 8.44 -14.72 -17.51
N MET A 3 8.19 -15.56 -16.50
CA MET A 3 6.84 -16.07 -16.22
C MET A 3 5.91 -14.90 -15.94
N ASP A 4 4.67 -14.94 -16.44
CA ASP A 4 3.66 -13.96 -16.13
C ASP A 4 3.11 -14.13 -14.69
N ARG A 5 2.27 -13.21 -14.24
CA ARG A 5 1.80 -13.17 -12.85
C ARG A 5 0.99 -14.43 -12.44
N PRO A 6 0.03 -14.91 -13.25
CA PRO A 6 -0.68 -16.15 -12.95
C PRO A 6 0.24 -17.38 -12.87
N ASP A 7 1.24 -17.51 -13.75
CA ASP A 7 2.19 -18.63 -13.71
C ASP A 7 3.09 -18.58 -12.47
N ARG A 8 3.54 -17.36 -12.10
CA ARG A 8 4.28 -17.16 -10.84
C ARG A 8 3.45 -17.56 -9.63
N LEU A 9 2.15 -17.23 -9.63
CA LEU A 9 1.24 -17.62 -8.56
C LEU A 9 1.07 -19.13 -8.53
N ALA A 10 0.79 -19.79 -9.65
CA ALA A 10 0.66 -21.24 -9.72
C ALA A 10 1.92 -21.96 -9.21
N ALA A 11 3.10 -21.49 -9.56
CA ALA A 11 4.36 -22.02 -9.04
C ALA A 11 4.52 -21.82 -7.52
N ALA A 12 4.10 -20.67 -6.97
CA ALA A 12 4.13 -20.39 -5.54
C ALA A 12 3.11 -21.26 -4.76
N LEU A 13 1.93 -21.51 -5.34
CA LEU A 13 0.91 -22.40 -4.76
C LEU A 13 1.43 -23.85 -4.67
N ALA A 14 2.06 -24.36 -5.70
CA ALA A 14 2.66 -25.70 -5.70
C ALA A 14 3.70 -25.86 -4.56
N GLN A 15 4.52 -24.84 -4.29
CA GLN A 15 5.46 -24.84 -3.15
C GLN A 15 4.79 -24.86 -1.79
N ARG A 16 3.54 -24.37 -1.70
CA ARG A 16 2.69 -24.40 -0.49
C ARG A 16 1.83 -25.67 -0.40
N GLY A 17 1.95 -26.57 -1.36
CA GLY A 17 1.12 -27.78 -1.47
C GLY A 17 -0.35 -27.47 -1.74
N LEU A 18 -0.62 -26.42 -2.52
CA LEU A 18 -1.95 -26.01 -2.98
C LEU A 18 -2.07 -26.25 -4.49
N ASP A 19 -3.21 -26.76 -4.91
CA ASP A 19 -3.50 -27.05 -6.31
C ASP A 19 -4.08 -25.84 -7.05
N ALA A 20 -4.87 -25.03 -6.34
CA ALA A 20 -5.47 -23.80 -6.87
C ALA A 20 -5.67 -22.76 -5.76
N LEU A 21 -5.95 -21.52 -6.18
CA LEU A 21 -6.35 -20.41 -5.31
C LEU A 21 -7.59 -19.72 -5.88
N VAL A 22 -8.59 -19.53 -5.04
CA VAL A 22 -9.73 -18.64 -5.30
C VAL A 22 -9.39 -17.26 -4.77
N VAL A 23 -9.18 -16.30 -5.67
CA VAL A 23 -8.81 -14.93 -5.37
C VAL A 23 -10.05 -14.04 -5.41
N THR A 24 -10.43 -13.45 -4.29
CA THR A 24 -11.64 -12.64 -4.13
C THR A 24 -11.34 -11.17 -3.84
N ASP A 25 -10.17 -10.86 -3.31
CA ASP A 25 -9.73 -9.48 -3.12
C ASP A 25 -9.52 -8.78 -4.46
N LEU A 26 -10.22 -7.66 -4.69
CA LEU A 26 -10.22 -6.94 -5.96
C LEU A 26 -8.87 -6.33 -6.32
N VAL A 27 -8.02 -6.03 -5.34
CA VAL A 27 -6.66 -5.54 -5.58
C VAL A 27 -5.82 -6.68 -6.17
N ASN A 28 -5.92 -7.87 -5.59
CA ASN A 28 -5.26 -9.07 -6.08
C ASN A 28 -5.80 -9.51 -7.45
N VAL A 29 -7.12 -9.46 -7.63
CA VAL A 29 -7.76 -9.72 -8.93
C VAL A 29 -7.23 -8.76 -9.99
N ARG A 30 -7.20 -7.44 -9.72
CA ARG A 30 -6.67 -6.43 -10.64
C ARG A 30 -5.19 -6.69 -10.94
N TRP A 31 -4.39 -7.03 -9.95
CA TRP A 31 -2.97 -7.31 -10.13
C TRP A 31 -2.73 -8.53 -11.04
N LEU A 32 -3.52 -9.60 -10.87
CA LEU A 32 -3.42 -10.83 -11.67
C LEU A 32 -3.93 -10.66 -13.10
N THR A 33 -5.03 -9.96 -13.28
CA THR A 33 -5.84 -10.00 -14.50
C THR A 33 -5.83 -8.69 -15.31
N GLY A 34 -5.46 -7.57 -14.67
CA GLY A 34 -5.65 -6.23 -15.21
C GLY A 34 -7.08 -5.68 -15.08
N PHE A 35 -8.07 -6.49 -14.65
CA PHE A 35 -9.46 -6.06 -14.51
C PHE A 35 -9.64 -5.04 -13.38
N SER A 36 -10.22 -3.89 -13.71
CA SER A 36 -10.39 -2.76 -12.78
C SER A 36 -11.83 -2.55 -12.30
N GLY A 37 -12.75 -3.47 -12.61
CA GLY A 37 -14.14 -3.39 -12.15
C GLY A 37 -14.30 -3.73 -10.66
N SER A 38 -15.48 -3.42 -10.12
CA SER A 38 -15.78 -3.56 -8.68
C SER A 38 -16.43 -4.90 -8.30
N ASN A 39 -16.51 -5.87 -9.22
CA ASN A 39 -16.99 -7.23 -8.94
C ASN A 39 -16.28 -8.23 -9.86
N GLY A 40 -15.34 -8.97 -9.30
CA GLY A 40 -14.53 -9.95 -10.00
C GLY A 40 -13.95 -10.98 -9.06
N LEU A 41 -13.70 -12.17 -9.58
CA LEU A 41 -13.06 -13.28 -8.90
C LEU A 41 -12.14 -13.98 -9.89
N ALA A 42 -10.97 -14.40 -9.45
CA ALA A 42 -10.06 -15.20 -10.26
C ALA A 42 -9.79 -16.56 -9.58
N VAL A 43 -9.74 -17.62 -10.39
CA VAL A 43 -9.24 -18.92 -9.97
C VAL A 43 -7.96 -19.19 -10.74
N VAL A 44 -6.88 -19.43 -10.02
CA VAL A 44 -5.55 -19.72 -10.57
C VAL A 44 -5.01 -21.00 -9.96
N GLY A 45 -4.44 -21.88 -10.78
CA GLY A 45 -3.86 -23.12 -10.29
C GLY A 45 -3.25 -23.97 -11.39
N ALA A 46 -2.94 -25.21 -11.05
CA ALA A 46 -2.56 -26.25 -12.00
C ALA A 46 -3.83 -26.92 -12.54
N GLY A 47 -4.07 -26.85 -13.83
CA GLY A 47 -5.16 -27.59 -14.48
C GLY A 47 -4.65 -28.87 -15.16
N GLU A 48 -5.55 -29.80 -15.49
CA GLU A 48 -5.20 -31.06 -16.15
C GLU A 48 -4.51 -30.90 -17.51
N THR A 49 -4.85 -29.84 -18.25
CA THR A 49 -4.34 -29.58 -19.61
C THR A 49 -3.43 -28.36 -19.71
N GLY A 50 -3.07 -27.75 -18.59
CA GLY A 50 -2.28 -26.52 -18.51
C GLY A 50 -2.70 -25.65 -17.31
N PRO A 51 -2.12 -24.46 -17.15
CA PRO A 51 -2.45 -23.60 -16.02
C PRO A 51 -3.94 -23.20 -16.03
N LEU A 52 -4.61 -23.39 -14.88
CA LEU A 52 -5.97 -22.91 -14.67
C LEU A 52 -5.93 -21.37 -14.49
N ARG A 53 -6.64 -20.66 -15.35
CA ARG A 53 -6.79 -19.18 -15.29
C ARG A 53 -8.23 -18.86 -15.66
N HIS A 54 -9.09 -18.81 -14.67
CA HIS A 54 -10.51 -18.56 -14.88
C HIS A 54 -10.94 -17.31 -14.14
N PHE A 55 -11.54 -16.37 -14.85
CA PHE A 55 -12.05 -15.11 -14.32
C PHE A 55 -13.57 -15.10 -14.35
N PHE A 56 -14.18 -14.62 -13.27
CA PHE A 56 -15.63 -14.53 -13.10
C PHE A 56 -16.02 -13.08 -12.82
N THR A 57 -17.08 -12.64 -13.48
CA THR A 57 -17.71 -11.34 -13.20
C THR A 57 -19.20 -11.41 -13.56
N ASP A 58 -19.95 -10.33 -13.31
CA ASP A 58 -21.36 -10.27 -13.67
C ASP A 58 -21.60 -9.46 -14.96
N PHE A 59 -22.89 -9.39 -15.38
CA PHE A 59 -23.27 -8.78 -16.64
C PHE A 59 -22.89 -7.28 -16.77
N ARG A 60 -22.72 -6.56 -15.66
CA ARG A 60 -22.32 -5.14 -15.65
C ARG A 60 -20.95 -4.93 -16.28
N TYR A 61 -20.13 -5.94 -16.24
CA TYR A 61 -18.74 -5.93 -16.71
C TYR A 61 -18.49 -6.75 -17.97
N LEU A 62 -19.56 -7.11 -18.71
CA LEU A 62 -19.45 -7.92 -19.93
C LEU A 62 -18.47 -7.32 -20.95
N THR A 63 -18.59 -6.04 -21.24
CA THR A 63 -17.72 -5.31 -22.19
C THR A 63 -16.35 -5.06 -21.55
N GLN A 64 -16.31 -4.46 -20.39
CA GLN A 64 -15.05 -4.10 -19.72
C GLN A 64 -14.14 -5.29 -19.53
N SER A 65 -14.67 -6.43 -19.08
CA SER A 65 -13.84 -7.64 -18.89
C SER A 65 -13.34 -8.21 -20.22
N SER A 66 -14.07 -8.04 -21.33
CA SER A 66 -13.59 -8.47 -22.65
C SER A 66 -12.48 -7.61 -23.22
N GLU A 67 -12.39 -6.36 -22.77
CA GLU A 67 -11.37 -5.40 -23.22
C GLU A 67 -10.10 -5.46 -22.36
N GLN A 68 -10.25 -5.78 -21.07
CA GLN A 68 -9.15 -5.71 -20.10
C GLN A 68 -8.42 -7.04 -19.87
N LEU A 69 -9.12 -8.17 -20.03
CA LEU A 69 -8.50 -9.49 -19.87
C LEU A 69 -7.72 -9.88 -21.13
N ASP A 70 -6.52 -10.42 -20.93
CA ASP A 70 -5.79 -11.04 -22.04
C ASP A 70 -6.39 -12.40 -22.45
N ALA A 71 -5.96 -12.92 -23.61
CA ALA A 71 -6.48 -14.16 -24.18
C ALA A 71 -6.12 -15.43 -23.37
N GLY A 72 -5.29 -15.31 -22.36
CA GLY A 72 -4.90 -16.42 -21.48
C GLY A 72 -5.95 -16.74 -20.40
N TRP A 73 -6.95 -15.87 -20.22
CA TRP A 73 -8.01 -16.06 -19.23
C TRP A 73 -9.27 -16.65 -19.85
N GLU A 74 -9.77 -17.75 -19.29
CA GLU A 74 -11.14 -18.14 -19.48
C GLU A 74 -12.05 -17.17 -18.71
N ARG A 75 -13.16 -16.73 -19.32
CA ARG A 75 -14.05 -15.74 -18.75
C ARG A 75 -15.48 -16.25 -18.64
N THR A 76 -16.04 -16.21 -17.45
CA THR A 76 -17.44 -16.54 -17.17
C THR A 76 -18.21 -15.34 -16.66
N ILE A 77 -19.37 -15.06 -17.25
CA ILE A 77 -20.34 -14.08 -16.75
C ILE A 77 -21.40 -14.83 -15.94
N ALA A 78 -21.46 -14.56 -14.64
CA ALA A 78 -22.37 -15.24 -13.71
C ALA A 78 -23.10 -14.22 -12.82
N PRO A 79 -24.37 -14.42 -12.49
CA PRO A 79 -25.09 -13.55 -11.55
C PRO A 79 -24.53 -13.63 -10.13
N GLU A 80 -24.00 -14.80 -9.72
CA GLU A 80 -23.38 -15.08 -8.44
C GLU A 80 -21.98 -15.64 -8.68
N ILE A 81 -20.98 -14.76 -8.61
CA ILE A 81 -19.60 -15.09 -9.03
C ILE A 81 -18.91 -16.07 -8.07
N LEU A 82 -19.21 -16.00 -6.77
CA LEU A 82 -18.55 -16.86 -5.78
C LEU A 82 -18.97 -18.33 -5.89
N PRO A 83 -20.29 -18.66 -5.99
CA PRO A 83 -20.73 -20.02 -6.33
C PRO A 83 -20.17 -20.54 -7.65
N ALA A 84 -20.14 -19.68 -8.68
CA ALA A 84 -19.62 -20.06 -10.00
C ALA A 84 -18.10 -20.35 -9.94
N GLY A 85 -17.33 -19.51 -9.24
CA GLY A 85 -15.90 -19.73 -9.03
C GLY A 85 -15.60 -20.97 -8.21
N ALA A 86 -16.37 -21.24 -7.17
CA ALA A 86 -16.26 -22.45 -6.36
C ALA A 86 -16.49 -23.72 -7.20
N ALA A 87 -17.54 -23.74 -8.02
CA ALA A 87 -17.84 -24.86 -8.90
C ALA A 87 -16.77 -25.09 -9.98
N ALA A 88 -16.08 -24.04 -10.40
CA ALA A 88 -15.04 -24.11 -11.43
C ALA A 88 -13.71 -24.71 -10.96
N VAL A 89 -13.50 -24.82 -9.65
CA VAL A 89 -12.30 -25.48 -9.10
C VAL A 89 -12.23 -26.96 -9.52
N GLY A 90 -13.38 -27.56 -9.82
CA GLY A 90 -13.49 -28.96 -10.25
C GLY A 90 -13.39 -29.97 -9.11
N ALA A 91 -13.55 -31.23 -9.46
CA ALA A 91 -13.31 -32.34 -8.56
C ALA A 91 -11.88 -32.87 -8.74
N PRO A 92 -11.32 -33.57 -7.73
CA PRO A 92 -10.04 -34.26 -7.91
C PRO A 92 -10.09 -35.20 -9.12
N ALA A 93 -9.03 -35.23 -9.92
CA ALA A 93 -8.96 -36.13 -11.07
C ALA A 93 -8.82 -37.58 -10.60
N GLY A 94 -9.78 -38.42 -10.97
CA GLY A 94 -9.75 -39.90 -10.89
C GLY A 94 -9.12 -40.47 -9.62
N ASP A 95 -8.00 -41.18 -9.78
CA ASP A 95 -7.28 -41.92 -8.72
C ASP A 95 -6.26 -41.06 -7.96
N ALA A 96 -6.47 -39.74 -7.83
CA ALA A 96 -5.56 -38.85 -7.08
C ALA A 96 -5.52 -39.26 -5.59
N ASP A 97 -4.30 -39.43 -5.05
CA ASP A 97 -4.07 -39.75 -3.63
C ASP A 97 -4.37 -38.54 -2.73
N GLY A 98 -5.65 -38.27 -2.46
CA GLY A 98 -6.07 -37.26 -1.50
C GLY A 98 -7.01 -36.17 -2.06
N PRO A 99 -7.47 -35.24 -1.20
CA PRO A 99 -8.34 -34.14 -1.62
C PRO A 99 -7.58 -33.12 -2.46
N LEU A 100 -8.29 -32.45 -3.38
CA LEU A 100 -7.79 -31.26 -4.08
C LEU A 100 -7.69 -30.11 -3.08
N ARG A 101 -6.51 -29.59 -2.85
CA ARG A 101 -6.26 -28.53 -1.85
C ARG A 101 -6.36 -27.16 -2.49
N VAL A 102 -7.44 -26.44 -2.18
CA VAL A 102 -7.78 -25.15 -2.77
C VAL A 102 -7.63 -24.05 -1.74
N GLY A 103 -6.72 -23.13 -2.04
CA GLY A 103 -6.53 -21.94 -1.25
C GLY A 103 -7.66 -20.93 -1.41
N PHE A 104 -7.87 -20.10 -0.39
CA PHE A 104 -8.75 -18.93 -0.44
C PHE A 104 -8.14 -17.74 0.34
N ASP A 105 -8.56 -16.52 0.01
CA ASP A 105 -8.10 -15.28 0.66
C ASP A 105 -8.71 -15.14 2.07
N ASP A 106 -8.15 -15.79 3.07
CA ASP A 106 -8.67 -15.82 4.44
C ASP A 106 -8.56 -14.45 5.17
N VAL A 107 -7.78 -13.51 4.65
CA VAL A 107 -7.69 -12.13 5.17
C VAL A 107 -8.86 -11.26 4.70
N HIS A 108 -9.38 -11.51 3.49
CA HIS A 108 -10.41 -10.67 2.84
C HIS A 108 -11.78 -11.34 2.80
N LEU A 109 -11.81 -12.66 2.68
CA LEU A 109 -13.08 -13.39 2.54
C LEU A 109 -13.86 -13.35 3.86
N SER A 110 -15.10 -12.85 3.81
CA SER A 110 -15.95 -12.87 5.00
C SER A 110 -16.32 -14.29 5.42
N VAL A 111 -16.66 -14.50 6.70
CA VAL A 111 -17.14 -15.81 7.18
C VAL A 111 -18.37 -16.28 6.41
N LYS A 112 -19.25 -15.36 6.02
CA LYS A 112 -20.43 -15.67 5.19
C LYS A 112 -20.01 -16.19 3.81
N ASP A 113 -19.07 -15.49 3.17
CA ASP A 113 -18.62 -15.84 1.83
C ASP A 113 -17.79 -17.14 1.84
N HIS A 114 -16.99 -17.37 2.90
CA HIS A 114 -16.37 -18.68 3.11
C HIS A 114 -17.40 -19.81 3.21
N GLY A 115 -18.49 -19.60 3.95
CA GLY A 115 -19.61 -20.58 3.99
C GLY A 115 -20.24 -20.82 2.63
N THR A 116 -20.39 -19.76 1.81
CA THR A 116 -20.87 -19.88 0.43
C THR A 116 -19.87 -20.65 -0.45
N LEU A 117 -18.58 -20.34 -0.35
CA LEU A 117 -17.52 -21.05 -1.07
C LEU A 117 -17.54 -22.55 -0.72
N ALA A 118 -17.55 -22.87 0.59
CA ALA A 118 -17.56 -24.25 1.08
C ALA A 118 -18.80 -25.06 0.66
N ALA A 119 -19.94 -24.40 0.49
CA ALA A 119 -21.17 -25.06 0.06
C ALA A 119 -21.22 -25.37 -1.46
N HIS A 120 -20.31 -24.81 -2.26
CA HIS A 120 -20.35 -24.89 -3.73
C HIS A 120 -19.09 -25.53 -4.35
N VAL A 121 -18.04 -25.79 -3.58
CA VAL A 121 -16.92 -26.61 -4.06
C VAL A 121 -17.35 -28.05 -4.23
N ALA A 122 -16.71 -28.78 -5.14
CA ALA A 122 -16.99 -30.16 -5.40
C ALA A 122 -16.63 -31.09 -4.21
N ASP A 123 -17.24 -32.27 -4.12
CA ASP A 123 -16.82 -33.30 -3.17
C ASP A 123 -15.34 -33.64 -3.39
N GLY A 124 -14.61 -33.84 -2.29
CA GLY A 124 -13.17 -34.12 -2.34
C GLY A 124 -12.27 -32.90 -2.45
N VAL A 125 -12.82 -31.67 -2.37
CA VAL A 125 -12.04 -30.44 -2.25
C VAL A 125 -11.84 -30.09 -0.77
N GLU A 126 -10.58 -29.81 -0.38
CA GLU A 126 -10.20 -29.24 0.92
C GLU A 126 -9.93 -27.75 0.75
N LEU A 127 -10.70 -26.89 1.43
CA LEU A 127 -10.43 -25.45 1.48
C LEU A 127 -9.35 -25.13 2.51
N VAL A 128 -8.29 -24.44 2.09
CA VAL A 128 -7.12 -24.12 2.90
C VAL A 128 -6.90 -22.60 2.96
N PRO A 129 -6.74 -21.99 4.15
CA PRO A 129 -6.33 -20.59 4.25
C PRO A 129 -5.01 -20.36 3.49
N ALA A 130 -4.98 -19.37 2.60
CA ALA A 130 -3.84 -19.09 1.72
C ALA A 130 -3.48 -17.60 1.68
N GLY A 131 -3.84 -16.86 2.73
CA GLY A 131 -3.55 -15.44 2.85
C GLY A 131 -2.08 -15.12 2.66
N GLY A 132 -1.80 -14.00 2.03
CA GLY A 132 -0.47 -13.56 1.69
C GLY A 132 0.16 -14.25 0.47
N ALA A 133 -0.55 -15.15 -0.25
CA ALA A 133 0.02 -15.83 -1.42
C ALA A 133 0.25 -14.88 -2.59
N VAL A 134 -0.72 -14.03 -2.90
CA VAL A 134 -0.62 -13.01 -3.95
C VAL A 134 0.19 -11.82 -3.45
N GLU A 135 -0.03 -11.39 -2.22
CA GLU A 135 0.65 -10.25 -1.57
C GLU A 135 2.17 -10.46 -1.51
N ALA A 136 2.63 -11.68 -1.25
CA ALA A 136 4.06 -12.02 -1.28
C ALA A 136 4.69 -11.83 -2.68
N LEU A 137 3.92 -12.06 -3.75
CA LEU A 137 4.36 -11.80 -5.11
C LEU A 137 4.30 -10.31 -5.47
N ARG A 138 3.32 -9.58 -4.94
CA ARG A 138 3.14 -8.15 -5.10
C ARG A 138 4.19 -7.33 -4.36
N SER A 139 4.75 -7.86 -3.27
CA SER A 139 5.76 -7.13 -2.48
C SER A 139 6.98 -6.75 -3.31
N ILE A 140 7.39 -7.61 -4.26
CA ILE A 140 8.52 -7.37 -5.18
C ILE A 140 7.99 -6.86 -6.51
N LYS A 141 8.16 -5.56 -6.74
CA LYS A 141 7.64 -4.84 -7.90
C LYS A 141 8.47 -5.11 -9.16
N ASP A 142 7.80 -5.33 -10.27
CA ASP A 142 8.43 -5.32 -11.57
C ASP A 142 8.70 -3.87 -12.06
N ALA A 143 9.42 -3.72 -13.17
CA ALA A 143 9.78 -2.40 -13.72
C ALA A 143 8.54 -1.58 -14.11
N GLY A 144 7.47 -2.22 -14.58
CA GLY A 144 6.21 -1.57 -14.92
C GLY A 144 5.48 -1.04 -13.70
N GLU A 145 5.46 -1.82 -12.61
CA GLU A 145 4.88 -1.43 -11.32
C GLU A 145 5.66 -0.27 -10.70
N LEU A 146 6.99 -0.34 -10.70
CA LEU A 146 7.85 0.74 -10.20
C LEU A 146 7.65 2.04 -10.98
N ALA A 147 7.46 1.96 -12.30
CA ALA A 147 7.17 3.14 -13.11
C ALA A 147 5.82 3.80 -12.73
N LYS A 148 4.78 3.01 -12.43
CA LYS A 148 3.46 3.50 -11.99
C LYS A 148 3.52 4.13 -10.60
N ILE A 149 4.20 3.50 -9.64
CA ILE A 149 4.37 4.05 -8.28
C ILE A 149 5.15 5.37 -8.34
N ARG A 150 6.22 5.42 -9.15
CA ARG A 150 6.98 6.66 -9.38
C ARG A 150 6.12 7.76 -10.00
N ALA A 151 5.28 7.43 -10.97
CA ALA A 151 4.36 8.40 -11.58
C ALA A 151 3.32 8.92 -10.57
N ALA A 152 2.78 8.03 -9.70
CA ALA A 152 1.87 8.42 -8.64
C ALA A 152 2.55 9.36 -7.64
N ALA A 153 3.79 9.08 -7.22
CA ALA A 153 4.57 9.94 -6.32
C ALA A 153 4.85 11.33 -6.95
N GLN A 154 5.29 11.35 -8.21
CA GLN A 154 5.54 12.61 -8.93
C GLN A 154 4.28 13.46 -9.09
N LEU A 155 3.13 12.83 -9.38
CA LEU A 155 1.85 13.52 -9.46
C LEU A 155 1.46 14.12 -8.11
N ALA A 156 1.60 13.34 -7.02
CA ALA A 156 1.30 13.80 -5.66
C ALA A 156 2.20 14.97 -5.23
N ASP A 157 3.51 14.89 -5.50
CA ASP A 157 4.48 15.96 -5.21
C ASP A 157 4.16 17.26 -5.98
N ALA A 158 3.82 17.12 -7.27
CA ALA A 158 3.44 18.28 -8.10
C ALA A 158 2.14 18.92 -7.58
N ALA A 159 1.17 18.13 -7.18
CA ALA A 159 -0.10 18.62 -6.62
C ALA A 159 0.12 19.38 -5.31
N LEU A 160 0.92 18.84 -4.38
CA LEU A 160 1.23 19.56 -3.15
C LEU A 160 2.02 20.85 -3.42
N THR A 161 2.98 20.85 -4.36
CA THR A 161 3.71 22.05 -4.75
C THR A 161 2.77 23.16 -5.21
N GLU A 162 1.75 22.82 -6.03
CA GLU A 162 0.73 23.79 -6.48
C GLU A 162 -0.08 24.34 -5.30
N VAL A 163 -0.48 23.46 -4.35
CA VAL A 163 -1.26 23.86 -3.17
C VAL A 163 -0.46 24.75 -2.24
N LEU A 164 0.81 24.42 -1.98
CA LEU A 164 1.72 25.23 -1.15
C LEU A 164 1.96 26.63 -1.74
N GLY A 165 1.95 26.74 -3.06
CA GLY A 165 2.04 28.05 -3.74
C GLY A 165 0.89 29.01 -3.45
N ARG A 166 -0.20 28.53 -2.83
CA ARG A 166 -1.37 29.34 -2.40
C ARG A 166 -1.30 29.73 -0.93
N GLY A 167 -0.24 29.32 -0.21
CA GLY A 167 -0.08 29.52 1.22
C GLY A 167 -0.88 28.52 2.08
N LEU A 168 -0.54 28.45 3.36
CA LEU A 168 -1.19 27.61 4.36
C LEU A 168 -1.89 28.43 5.44
N ALA A 169 -1.26 29.48 5.95
CA ALA A 169 -1.77 30.31 7.05
C ALA A 169 -3.11 30.99 6.67
N GLY A 170 -4.09 30.93 7.56
CA GLY A 170 -5.42 31.51 7.37
C GLY A 170 -6.39 30.65 6.55
N ARG A 171 -5.93 29.57 5.95
CA ARG A 171 -6.79 28.53 5.37
C ARG A 171 -7.15 27.49 6.44
N THR A 172 -8.29 26.83 6.32
CA THR A 172 -8.58 25.72 7.23
C THR A 172 -7.83 24.46 6.82
N GLU A 173 -7.55 23.56 7.78
CA GLU A 173 -6.95 22.23 7.50
C GLU A 173 -7.76 21.50 6.43
N ARG A 174 -9.10 21.54 6.51
CA ARG A 174 -10.03 20.92 5.54
C ARG A 174 -9.96 21.55 4.16
N GLU A 175 -9.85 22.87 4.05
CA GLU A 175 -9.70 23.55 2.75
C GLU A 175 -8.42 23.12 2.05
N VAL A 176 -7.32 22.98 2.80
CA VAL A 176 -6.04 22.50 2.23
C VAL A 176 -6.15 21.05 1.78
N ALA A 177 -6.77 20.17 2.58
CA ALA A 177 -6.99 18.77 2.23
C ALA A 177 -7.83 18.63 0.94
N LEU A 178 -8.96 19.31 0.87
CA LEU A 178 -9.85 19.27 -0.31
C LEU A 178 -9.17 19.81 -1.57
N ASP A 179 -8.42 20.90 -1.42
CA ASP A 179 -7.67 21.50 -2.54
C ASP A 179 -6.60 20.54 -3.06
N LEU A 180 -5.89 19.86 -2.16
CA LEU A 180 -4.88 18.87 -2.51
C LEU A 180 -5.48 17.67 -3.24
N GLU A 181 -6.52 17.06 -2.70
CA GLU A 181 -7.19 15.92 -3.32
C GLU A 181 -7.80 16.29 -4.69
N PHE A 182 -8.41 17.47 -4.78
CA PHE A 182 -8.94 17.96 -6.04
C PHE A 182 -7.84 18.24 -7.07
N THR A 183 -6.71 18.79 -6.65
CA THR A 183 -5.55 19.05 -7.51
C THR A 183 -4.96 17.73 -8.03
N MET A 184 -4.80 16.70 -7.18
CA MET A 184 -4.37 15.38 -7.62
C MET A 184 -5.34 14.77 -8.66
N ARG A 185 -6.65 14.85 -8.43
CA ARG A 185 -7.65 14.35 -9.40
C ARG A 185 -7.62 15.09 -10.73
N ARG A 186 -7.45 16.40 -10.72
CA ARG A 186 -7.29 17.22 -11.93
C ARG A 186 -6.04 16.86 -12.71
N ALA A 187 -4.98 16.46 -12.02
CA ALA A 187 -3.73 16.00 -12.63
C ALA A 187 -3.82 14.56 -13.18
N GLY A 188 -4.95 13.85 -12.99
CA GLY A 188 -5.21 12.52 -13.55
C GLY A 188 -5.20 11.38 -12.54
N ALA A 189 -5.06 11.65 -11.24
CA ALA A 189 -5.17 10.61 -10.21
C ALA A 189 -6.58 9.99 -10.18
N GLU A 190 -6.69 8.68 -9.96
CA GLU A 190 -7.95 7.98 -9.66
C GLU A 190 -8.57 8.52 -8.35
N GLY A 191 -7.74 9.00 -7.44
CA GLY A 191 -8.09 9.60 -6.15
C GLY A 191 -6.87 9.76 -5.27
N ALA A 192 -7.08 10.17 -4.02
CA ALA A 192 -6.08 10.02 -2.97
C ALA A 192 -5.88 8.52 -2.66
N SER A 193 -4.68 8.11 -2.26
CA SER A 193 -4.39 6.74 -1.82
C SER A 193 -5.03 6.42 -0.47
N PHE A 194 -5.18 7.45 0.35
CA PHE A 194 -5.84 7.47 1.67
C PHE A 194 -6.38 8.88 1.94
N PRO A 195 -7.26 9.10 2.93
CA PRO A 195 -7.70 10.44 3.33
C PRO A 195 -6.50 11.30 3.75
N SER A 196 -6.26 12.42 3.05
CA SER A 196 -5.11 13.29 3.32
C SER A 196 -5.14 13.84 4.74
N ILE A 197 -4.01 13.85 5.44
CA ILE A 197 -3.87 14.41 6.78
C ILE A 197 -3.30 15.81 6.65
N ILE A 198 -4.00 16.82 7.19
CA ILE A 198 -3.51 18.17 7.35
C ILE A 198 -3.72 18.52 8.82
N ALA A 199 -2.65 18.66 9.57
CA ALA A 199 -2.72 18.90 11.01
C ALA A 199 -1.76 20.01 11.45
N SER A 200 -2.32 21.05 12.08
CA SER A 200 -1.58 22.26 12.47
C SER A 200 -1.44 22.39 14.00
N GLY A 201 -0.31 22.91 14.44
CA GLY A 201 -0.02 23.18 15.86
C GLY A 201 -0.21 21.92 16.72
N THR A 202 -0.96 22.04 17.82
CA THR A 202 -1.19 20.91 18.74
C THR A 202 -1.95 19.75 18.13
N HIS A 203 -2.68 19.96 17.03
CA HIS A 203 -3.39 18.92 16.32
C HIS A 203 -2.42 17.97 15.59
N SER A 204 -1.26 18.44 15.18
CA SER A 204 -0.22 17.59 14.55
C SER A 204 0.33 16.50 15.49
N ALA A 205 0.11 16.64 16.81
CA ALA A 205 0.44 15.59 17.78
C ALA A 205 -0.44 14.33 17.69
N LEU A 206 -1.44 14.32 16.80
CA LEU A 206 -2.23 13.15 16.46
C LEU A 206 -1.72 12.54 15.16
N PRO A 207 -1.11 11.33 15.17
CA PRO A 207 -0.54 10.71 13.96
C PRO A 207 -1.52 10.57 12.80
N HIS A 208 -2.80 10.26 13.11
CA HIS A 208 -3.90 10.10 12.15
C HIS A 208 -4.97 11.19 12.34
N ALA A 209 -4.53 12.46 12.36
CA ALA A 209 -5.42 13.60 12.51
C ALA A 209 -6.35 13.75 11.30
N GLU A 210 -7.63 13.96 11.52
CA GLU A 210 -8.58 14.31 10.47
C GLU A 210 -8.60 15.84 10.26
N PRO A 211 -8.50 16.36 9.01
CA PRO A 211 -8.52 17.79 8.74
C PRO A 211 -9.80 18.47 9.25
N ARG A 212 -9.65 19.52 10.07
CA ARG A 212 -10.75 20.26 10.72
C ARG A 212 -11.08 21.56 10.00
N ASP A 213 -12.28 22.10 10.26
CA ASP A 213 -12.67 23.46 9.89
C ASP A 213 -12.08 24.49 10.88
N VAL A 214 -10.76 24.46 11.04
CA VAL A 214 -9.98 25.35 11.91
C VAL A 214 -8.88 25.97 11.09
N GLU A 215 -8.78 27.31 11.14
CA GLU A 215 -7.74 28.03 10.43
C GLU A 215 -6.35 27.62 10.94
N ILE A 216 -5.45 27.38 10.01
CA ILE A 216 -4.04 27.15 10.26
C ILE A 216 -3.42 28.45 10.75
N PRO A 217 -2.92 28.50 12.00
CA PRO A 217 -2.35 29.73 12.52
C PRO A 217 -0.97 30.03 11.90
N ARG A 218 -0.51 31.27 12.04
CA ARG A 218 0.89 31.65 11.77
C ARG A 218 1.81 31.12 12.86
N ASN A 219 3.09 31.01 12.54
CA ASN A 219 4.17 30.62 13.46
C ASN A 219 3.95 29.25 14.12
N THR A 220 3.52 28.27 13.34
CA THR A 220 3.33 26.90 13.80
C THR A 220 3.82 25.88 12.76
N LEU A 221 3.94 24.62 13.17
CA LEU A 221 4.15 23.50 12.27
C LEU A 221 2.82 22.96 11.74
N VAL A 222 2.84 22.53 10.48
CA VAL A 222 1.74 21.87 9.78
C VAL A 222 2.27 20.59 9.17
N THR A 223 1.81 19.45 9.68
CA THR A 223 2.09 18.14 9.07
C THR A 223 1.07 17.88 7.98
N ILE A 224 1.56 17.59 6.79
CA ILE A 224 0.80 17.21 5.61
C ILE A 224 1.24 15.82 5.19
N ASP A 225 0.27 14.88 5.19
CA ASP A 225 0.47 13.51 4.76
C ASP A 225 -0.51 13.20 3.65
N TRP A 226 0.02 12.80 2.48
CA TRP A 226 -0.75 12.68 1.26
C TRP A 226 -0.18 11.62 0.32
N GLY A 227 -1.04 11.10 -0.53
CA GLY A 227 -0.66 10.20 -1.59
C GLY A 227 -1.68 10.16 -2.71
N ALA A 228 -1.25 9.87 -3.92
CA ALA A 228 -2.10 9.71 -5.09
C ALA A 228 -2.25 8.23 -5.47
N ARG A 229 -3.43 7.85 -5.95
CA ARG A 229 -3.66 6.59 -6.65
C ARG A 229 -3.68 6.84 -8.15
N LEU A 230 -2.78 6.18 -8.88
CA LEU A 230 -2.66 6.30 -10.33
C LEU A 230 -2.44 4.92 -10.96
N ASP A 231 -3.23 4.57 -11.97
CA ASP A 231 -3.19 3.27 -12.66
C ASP A 231 -3.19 2.06 -11.70
N GLY A 232 -3.95 2.17 -10.59
CA GLY A 232 -4.09 1.14 -9.57
C GLY A 232 -2.96 1.06 -8.56
N TYR A 233 -1.97 1.95 -8.61
CA TYR A 233 -0.86 2.01 -7.67
C TYR A 233 -0.93 3.25 -6.79
N ALA A 234 -0.51 3.10 -5.54
CA ALA A 234 -0.49 4.16 -4.53
C ALA A 234 0.88 4.83 -4.46
N SER A 235 0.89 6.09 -4.06
CA SER A 235 2.04 6.75 -3.46
C SER A 235 1.72 7.17 -2.04
N ASP A 236 2.75 7.52 -1.29
CA ASP A 236 2.70 7.91 0.11
C ASP A 236 3.84 8.86 0.45
N CYS A 237 3.55 9.96 1.13
CA CYS A 237 4.55 10.93 1.55
C CYS A 237 4.05 11.84 2.66
N THR A 238 4.89 12.12 3.63
CA THR A 238 4.63 13.15 4.64
C THR A 238 5.70 14.23 4.61
N ARG A 239 5.28 15.48 4.74
CA ARG A 239 6.14 16.64 5.02
C ARG A 239 5.54 17.47 6.14
N THR A 240 6.40 18.09 6.92
CA THR A 240 5.99 19.09 7.93
C THR A 240 6.56 20.44 7.54
N TYR A 241 5.70 21.45 7.48
CA TYR A 241 6.04 22.82 7.07
C TYR A 241 5.84 23.79 8.22
N ALA A 242 6.54 24.94 8.20
CA ALA A 242 6.29 26.04 9.10
C ALA A 242 5.43 27.13 8.43
N THR A 243 4.57 27.80 9.19
CA THR A 243 3.77 28.96 8.74
C THR A 243 4.32 30.30 9.23
N GLY A 244 5.61 30.34 9.52
CA GLY A 244 6.32 31.51 10.03
C GLY A 244 7.45 31.12 10.98
N GLU A 245 7.82 32.03 11.89
CA GLU A 245 8.87 31.80 12.87
C GLU A 245 8.43 30.80 13.94
N LEU A 246 9.24 29.78 14.18
CA LEU A 246 8.99 28.74 15.17
C LEU A 246 9.73 29.01 16.48
N ASP A 247 9.18 28.55 17.59
CA ASP A 247 9.94 28.47 18.83
C ASP A 247 11.09 27.46 18.74
N LEU A 248 12.03 27.54 19.69
CA LEU A 248 13.22 26.71 19.68
C LEU A 248 12.87 25.21 19.78
N ARG A 249 11.91 24.85 20.65
CA ARG A 249 11.52 23.47 20.88
C ARG A 249 10.94 22.82 19.62
N ASP A 250 10.04 23.50 18.91
CA ASP A 250 9.40 22.95 17.71
C ASP A 250 10.43 22.76 16.59
N ARG A 251 11.41 23.67 16.50
CA ARG A 251 12.56 23.52 15.60
C ARG A 251 13.44 22.32 15.97
N GLU A 252 13.78 22.15 17.26
CA GLU A 252 14.57 21.03 17.74
C GLU A 252 13.90 19.68 17.47
N ILE A 253 12.58 19.58 17.65
CA ILE A 253 11.81 18.37 17.33
C ILE A 253 11.85 18.09 15.81
N TYR A 254 11.71 19.14 14.99
CA TYR A 254 11.80 19.00 13.53
C TYR A 254 13.15 18.43 13.10
N GLU A 255 14.24 19.01 13.59
CA GLU A 255 15.61 18.59 13.26
C GLU A 255 15.88 17.15 13.76
N LEU A 256 15.37 16.78 14.92
CA LEU A 256 15.47 15.41 15.44
C LEU A 256 14.79 14.40 14.50
N VAL A 257 13.57 14.69 14.05
CA VAL A 257 12.84 13.80 13.11
C VAL A 257 13.53 13.75 11.76
N LEU A 258 14.07 14.86 11.28
CA LEU A 258 14.84 14.93 10.03
C LEU A 258 16.11 14.06 10.11
N GLU A 259 16.88 14.16 11.20
CA GLU A 259 18.04 13.31 11.44
C GLU A 259 17.67 11.82 11.46
N ALA A 260 16.61 11.47 12.20
CA ALA A 260 16.11 10.10 12.27
C ALA A 260 15.69 9.56 10.89
N GLN A 261 15.03 10.39 10.09
CA GLN A 261 14.57 10.02 8.75
C GLN A 261 15.74 9.80 7.78
N ILE A 262 16.66 10.73 7.69
CA ILE A 262 17.83 10.63 6.80
C ILE A 262 18.69 9.41 7.17
N THR A 263 18.92 9.21 8.47
CA THR A 263 19.79 8.13 8.95
C THR A 263 19.15 6.75 8.75
N SER A 264 17.85 6.61 9.02
CA SER A 264 17.16 5.34 8.81
C SER A 264 16.92 5.02 7.33
N LEU A 265 16.68 6.03 6.48
CA LEU A 265 16.62 5.84 5.03
C LEU A 265 17.96 5.31 4.47
N ALA A 266 19.08 5.80 4.96
CA ALA A 266 20.41 5.32 4.58
C ALA A 266 20.68 3.86 4.99
N ALA A 267 19.92 3.31 5.93
CA ALA A 267 20.00 1.90 6.36
C ALA A 267 19.16 0.95 5.48
N VAL A 268 18.25 1.48 4.64
CA VAL A 268 17.41 0.68 3.73
C VAL A 268 18.26 0.13 2.59
N ARG A 269 18.34 -1.20 2.49
CA ARG A 269 19.00 -1.94 1.40
C ARG A 269 18.54 -3.40 1.42
N ALA A 270 18.79 -4.12 0.35
CA ALA A 270 18.56 -5.56 0.32
C ALA A 270 19.36 -6.28 1.41
N GLY A 271 18.73 -7.25 2.08
CA GLY A 271 19.32 -8.00 3.19
C GLY A 271 19.23 -7.30 4.55
N ALA A 272 18.78 -6.04 4.63
CA ALA A 272 18.53 -5.38 5.91
C ALA A 272 17.26 -5.93 6.58
N GLY A 273 17.29 -6.16 7.88
CA GLY A 273 16.09 -6.53 8.63
C GLY A 273 15.17 -5.35 8.86
N GLY A 274 13.86 -5.53 8.66
CA GLY A 274 12.89 -4.45 8.89
C GLY A 274 12.91 -3.93 10.35
N ARG A 275 13.20 -4.79 11.31
CA ARG A 275 13.42 -4.43 12.72
C ARG A 275 14.68 -3.59 12.91
N ASP A 276 15.76 -3.93 12.19
CA ASP A 276 17.05 -3.24 12.33
C ASP A 276 16.97 -1.82 11.76
N VAL A 277 16.25 -1.64 10.64
CA VAL A 277 16.00 -0.32 10.04
C VAL A 277 15.14 0.54 10.97
N ASP A 278 14.06 0.00 11.56
CA ASP A 278 13.25 0.68 12.59
C ASP A 278 14.09 1.11 13.79
N ALA A 279 14.99 0.23 14.25
CA ALA A 279 15.82 0.50 15.42
C ALA A 279 16.75 1.71 15.24
N VAL A 280 17.15 2.05 14.01
CA VAL A 280 17.98 3.24 13.72
C VAL A 280 17.24 4.52 14.10
N ALA A 281 16.05 4.74 13.54
CA ALA A 281 15.25 5.94 13.85
C ALA A 281 14.85 5.98 15.32
N ARG A 282 14.39 4.86 15.84
CA ARG A 282 13.94 4.72 17.23
C ARG A 282 15.05 4.98 18.23
N GLY A 283 16.27 4.53 17.94
CA GLY A 283 17.46 4.78 18.77
C GLY A 283 17.77 6.27 18.87
N ILE A 284 17.76 7.01 17.73
CA ILE A 284 18.01 8.45 17.68
C ILE A 284 16.95 9.20 18.51
N ILE A 285 15.68 8.92 18.25
CA ILE A 285 14.55 9.57 18.93
C ILE A 285 14.55 9.28 20.44
N THR A 286 14.87 8.03 20.82
CA THR A 286 14.95 7.64 22.25
C THR A 286 16.11 8.31 22.95
N ALA A 287 17.29 8.40 22.33
CA ALA A 287 18.46 9.06 22.89
C ALA A 287 18.23 10.56 23.17
N ALA A 288 17.37 11.20 22.36
CA ALA A 288 16.93 12.59 22.56
C ALA A 288 15.80 12.73 23.62
N GLY A 289 15.37 11.65 24.27
CA GLY A 289 14.32 11.67 25.30
C GLY A 289 12.88 11.60 24.77
N HIS A 290 12.67 11.33 23.48
CA HIS A 290 11.36 11.29 22.84
C HIS A 290 10.90 9.86 22.48
N GLY A 291 11.48 8.82 23.07
CA GLY A 291 11.14 7.42 22.77
C GLY A 291 9.66 7.08 22.95
N GLU A 292 8.98 7.65 23.96
CA GLU A 292 7.55 7.47 24.20
C GLU A 292 6.65 8.23 23.18
N HIS A 293 7.23 9.19 22.47
CA HIS A 293 6.54 10.01 21.47
C HIS A 293 6.62 9.44 20.05
N PHE A 294 7.30 8.30 19.83
CA PHE A 294 7.34 7.56 18.56
C PHE A 294 6.64 6.22 18.72
N GLY A 295 5.33 6.23 18.58
CA GLY A 295 4.45 5.11 18.92
C GLY A 295 4.12 4.13 17.80
N HIS A 296 4.49 4.39 16.53
CA HIS A 296 4.24 3.51 15.39
C HIS A 296 5.51 2.86 14.84
N GLY A 297 5.39 2.02 13.83
CA GLY A 297 6.53 1.47 13.08
C GLY A 297 7.18 2.55 12.21
N LEU A 298 8.45 2.33 11.84
CA LEU A 298 9.16 3.25 10.95
C LEU A 298 8.55 3.34 9.55
N GLY A 299 7.84 2.28 9.08
CA GLY A 299 7.26 2.29 7.76
C GLY A 299 6.65 0.95 7.33
N HIS A 300 6.18 0.93 6.11
CA HIS A 300 5.48 -0.19 5.50
C HIS A 300 5.73 -0.27 4.00
N GLY A 301 5.35 -1.39 3.39
CA GLY A 301 5.33 -1.55 1.95
C GLY A 301 4.23 -0.71 1.30
N VAL A 302 4.49 -0.26 0.07
CA VAL A 302 3.52 0.44 -0.79
C VAL A 302 3.51 -0.19 -2.17
N GLY A 303 2.34 -0.29 -2.77
CA GLY A 303 2.18 -0.83 -4.12
C GLY A 303 0.78 -0.61 -4.67
N ALA A 304 0.07 -1.68 -4.96
CA ALA A 304 -1.34 -1.61 -5.33
C ALA A 304 -2.23 -1.18 -4.14
N GLU A 305 -1.77 -1.41 -2.93
CA GLU A 305 -2.32 -0.85 -1.70
C GLU A 305 -1.33 0.12 -1.08
N VAL A 306 -1.85 1.11 -0.35
CA VAL A 306 -0.99 2.03 0.39
C VAL A 306 -0.26 1.30 1.52
N HIS A 307 -0.93 0.35 2.18
CA HIS A 307 -0.35 -0.45 3.25
C HIS A 307 -0.22 -1.91 2.84
N GLU A 308 0.98 -2.33 2.45
CA GLU A 308 1.28 -3.75 2.18
C GLU A 308 2.60 -4.18 2.86
N GLY A 309 3.04 -5.40 2.62
CA GLY A 309 4.36 -5.85 3.07
C GLY A 309 5.51 -5.26 2.23
N PRO A 310 6.73 -5.20 2.79
CA PRO A 310 7.11 -5.56 4.16
C PRO A 310 6.81 -4.46 5.19
N ARG A 311 6.94 -4.78 6.50
CA ARG A 311 6.85 -3.79 7.58
C ARG A 311 8.26 -3.43 8.07
N LEU A 312 8.48 -2.14 8.38
CA LEU A 312 9.64 -1.63 9.11
C LEU A 312 9.17 -1.28 10.52
N SER A 313 9.36 -2.20 11.48
CA SER A 313 8.85 -2.03 12.85
C SER A 313 9.58 -2.92 13.84
N GLN A 314 9.44 -2.65 15.13
CA GLN A 314 10.03 -3.46 16.20
C GLN A 314 9.64 -4.95 16.16
N ARG A 315 8.50 -5.29 15.55
CA ARG A 315 7.99 -6.66 15.46
C ARG A 315 8.23 -7.31 14.10
N SER A 316 8.86 -6.59 13.17
CA SER A 316 9.10 -7.10 11.82
C SER A 316 10.11 -8.26 11.85
N GLU A 317 9.78 -9.30 11.10
CA GLU A 317 10.68 -10.41 10.78
C GLU A 317 11.13 -10.37 9.31
N ALA A 318 10.66 -9.36 8.57
CA ALA A 318 10.98 -9.21 7.16
C ALA A 318 12.46 -8.87 6.95
N VAL A 319 13.03 -9.48 5.92
CA VAL A 319 14.33 -9.13 5.37
C VAL A 319 14.08 -8.49 4.01
N LEU A 320 14.50 -7.24 3.85
CA LEU A 320 14.23 -6.45 2.65
C LEU A 320 14.86 -7.06 1.40
N GLN A 321 14.13 -7.02 0.30
CA GLN A 321 14.53 -7.56 -0.99
C GLN A 321 14.55 -6.45 -2.07
N VAL A 322 15.40 -6.63 -3.07
CA VAL A 322 15.45 -5.73 -4.23
C VAL A 322 14.07 -5.67 -4.91
N GLY A 323 13.59 -4.47 -5.19
CA GLY A 323 12.30 -4.22 -5.84
C GLY A 323 11.13 -4.06 -4.88
N GLU A 324 11.32 -4.24 -3.57
CA GLU A 324 10.32 -3.79 -2.60
C GLU A 324 10.27 -2.26 -2.55
N VAL A 325 9.09 -1.72 -2.31
CA VAL A 325 8.88 -0.28 -2.13
C VAL A 325 8.39 -0.08 -0.70
N VAL A 326 9.08 0.79 0.05
CA VAL A 326 8.79 1.02 1.47
C VAL A 326 8.75 2.51 1.80
N THR A 327 7.94 2.87 2.80
CA THR A 327 8.01 4.18 3.45
C THR A 327 9.10 4.19 4.52
N VAL A 328 9.66 5.37 4.76
CA VAL A 328 10.55 5.65 5.90
C VAL A 328 10.07 6.95 6.54
N GLU A 329 9.27 6.82 7.61
CA GLU A 329 8.39 7.86 8.14
C GLU A 329 8.50 8.04 9.67
N PRO A 330 9.68 8.26 10.25
CA PRO A 330 9.74 8.51 11.68
C PRO A 330 8.92 9.74 12.05
N GLY A 331 8.31 9.70 13.24
CA GLY A 331 7.54 10.82 13.77
C GLY A 331 7.72 10.98 15.28
N VAL A 332 7.62 12.21 15.75
CA VAL A 332 7.58 12.57 17.17
C VAL A 332 6.31 13.36 17.43
N TYR A 333 5.48 12.85 18.33
CA TYR A 333 4.15 13.41 18.64
C TYR A 333 4.08 13.72 20.13
N VAL A 334 4.23 15.02 20.47
CA VAL A 334 4.22 15.49 21.88
C VAL A 334 2.81 15.95 22.24
N PRO A 335 2.07 15.21 23.10
CA PRO A 335 0.69 15.53 23.40
C PRO A 335 0.50 16.96 23.92
N GLY A 336 -0.47 17.69 23.34
CA GLY A 336 -0.77 19.08 23.70
C GLY A 336 0.27 20.10 23.25
N ALA A 337 1.26 19.69 22.44
CA ALA A 337 2.31 20.54 21.92
C ALA A 337 2.39 20.47 20.40
N VAL A 338 3.12 19.54 19.82
CA VAL A 338 3.41 19.47 18.39
C VAL A 338 3.65 18.03 17.95
N GLY A 339 3.36 17.75 16.70
CA GLY A 339 3.81 16.54 16.01
C GLY A 339 4.57 16.86 14.74
N VAL A 340 5.59 16.08 14.47
CA VAL A 340 6.40 16.15 13.25
C VAL A 340 6.51 14.76 12.66
N ARG A 341 6.23 14.59 11.38
CA ARG A 341 6.55 13.42 10.56
C ARG A 341 7.23 13.86 9.28
N ILE A 342 8.28 13.19 8.90
CA ILE A 342 8.99 13.37 7.62
C ILE A 342 9.17 12.01 7.02
N GLU A 343 8.72 11.85 5.79
CA GLU A 343 8.63 10.56 5.13
C GLU A 343 9.13 10.60 3.71
N ASP A 344 9.80 9.56 3.28
CA ASP A 344 10.03 9.26 1.87
C ASP A 344 9.51 7.87 1.51
N LEU A 345 9.04 7.76 0.27
CA LEU A 345 8.79 6.50 -0.42
C LEU A 345 10.03 6.09 -1.20
N ALA A 346 10.52 4.87 -1.01
CA ALA A 346 11.76 4.42 -1.60
C ALA A 346 11.72 2.97 -2.10
N VAL A 347 12.37 2.72 -3.23
CA VAL A 347 12.60 1.36 -3.77
C VAL A 347 13.86 0.80 -3.13
N VAL A 348 13.78 -0.40 -2.59
CA VAL A 348 14.94 -1.14 -2.09
C VAL A 348 15.81 -1.58 -3.25
N THR A 349 17.08 -1.20 -3.22
CA THR A 349 18.10 -1.63 -4.19
C THR A 349 19.14 -2.54 -3.52
N GLN A 350 20.08 -3.09 -4.31
CA GLN A 350 21.10 -3.98 -3.76
C GLN A 350 21.93 -3.32 -2.65
N ASP A 351 22.33 -2.07 -2.85
CA ASP A 351 23.29 -1.38 -1.98
C ASP A 351 22.68 -0.18 -1.22
N GLY A 352 21.37 0.09 -1.36
CA GLY A 352 20.72 1.24 -0.76
C GLY A 352 19.25 1.36 -1.13
N ALA A 353 18.75 2.60 -1.25
CA ALA A 353 17.38 2.92 -1.62
C ALA A 353 17.33 3.98 -2.74
N ASP A 354 16.42 3.79 -3.70
CA ASP A 354 16.10 4.78 -4.74
C ASP A 354 14.81 5.53 -4.34
N VAL A 355 14.95 6.79 -3.95
CA VAL A 355 13.85 7.60 -3.41
C VAL A 355 12.93 8.06 -4.53
N LEU A 356 11.62 7.86 -4.36
CA LEU A 356 10.59 8.19 -5.34
C LEU A 356 9.97 9.57 -5.13
N THR A 357 9.92 10.04 -3.87
CA THR A 357 9.43 11.37 -3.47
C THR A 357 10.50 12.42 -3.66
N SER A 358 10.13 13.63 -4.05
CA SER A 358 11.10 14.64 -4.47
C SER A 358 11.06 15.96 -3.70
N LEU A 359 10.00 16.20 -2.89
CA LEU A 359 9.87 17.42 -2.13
C LEU A 359 10.96 17.53 -1.06
N PRO A 360 11.54 18.74 -0.87
CA PRO A 360 12.59 18.96 0.11
C PRO A 360 12.19 18.55 1.54
N LYS A 361 13.13 18.00 2.28
CA LYS A 361 12.95 17.58 3.68
C LYS A 361 13.43 18.61 4.71
N HIS A 362 14.21 19.59 4.30
CA HIS A 362 14.56 20.70 5.20
C HIS A 362 13.36 21.58 5.49
N LEU A 363 13.33 22.17 6.68
CA LEU A 363 12.25 23.03 7.12
C LEU A 363 12.01 24.18 6.14
N GLN A 364 10.81 24.28 5.62
CA GLN A 364 10.35 25.33 4.73
C GLN A 364 9.26 26.16 5.40
N ILE A 365 9.26 27.46 5.17
CA ILE A 365 8.21 28.37 5.63
C ILE A 365 7.26 28.62 4.47
N ILE A 366 5.97 28.32 4.68
CA ILE A 366 4.87 28.50 3.72
C ILE A 366 3.85 29.43 4.38
N GLU A 367 3.88 30.70 4.03
CA GLU A 367 2.99 31.74 4.58
C GLU A 367 1.59 31.72 3.93
#